data_9213ee4a401085e537ec073d7d1a9449
#
_entry.id   9213ee4a401085e537ec073d7d1a9449
#
_cell.length_a   1.000
_cell.length_b   1.000
_cell.length_c   1.000
_cell.angle_alpha   90.00
_cell.angle_beta   90.00
_cell.angle_gamma   90.00
#
_symmetry.space_group_name_H-M   'P 1'
#
loop_
_entity.id
_entity.type
_entity.pdbx_description
1 polymer ?
#
loop_
_entity_poly.entity_id
_entity_poly.type
_entity_poly.pdbx_seq_one_letter_code
_entity_poly.pdbx_strand_id
1 'polypeptide(L)'
;NKPYIHLYSLNETTFNNMSLKLIEGRYPQNNNEIAISEDVINDAKVDYKIGDKITLNIGDRYAGEDYIKSGFEYEPYEAMYNPDGTKKDAGEEIKVNLTQEFTIVGIMSKEDTPIKAISYMYDAGYTCVTNGLNMGNTNMYIALKNPSDCESAFMEMIGLDMDSGEFANTDYIYSINYELLRWEAFEVSDSTMTMITAIVIVAIIIIILTSIYCIKNAFAISLI
;
A
#
# COMPACT_ATOMS: atom_id res chain seq x y z
N ASN A 1 -0.43 11.38 -17.67
CA ASN A 1 -0.28 10.12 -18.42
C ASN A 1 0.78 9.28 -17.75
N LYS A 2 0.43 8.04 -17.40
CA LYS A 2 1.37 7.05 -16.89
C LYS A 2 1.86 6.21 -18.08
N PRO A 3 3.17 6.23 -18.41
CA PRO A 3 3.68 5.54 -19.60
C PRO A 3 3.90 4.04 -19.41
N TYR A 4 3.85 3.55 -18.16
CA TYR A 4 4.19 2.18 -17.82
C TYR A 4 3.00 1.40 -17.26
N ILE A 5 3.17 0.09 -17.19
CA ILE A 5 2.32 -0.82 -16.44
C ILE A 5 3.15 -1.37 -15.27
N HIS A 6 2.65 -1.22 -14.05
CA HIS A 6 3.18 -1.90 -12.87
C HIS A 6 2.60 -3.30 -12.80
N LEU A 7 3.42 -4.30 -13.03
CA LEU A 7 3.03 -5.69 -13.00
C LEU A 7 3.41 -6.32 -11.65
N TYR A 8 2.40 -6.71 -10.88
CA TYR A 8 2.57 -7.45 -9.65
C TYR A 8 2.28 -8.92 -9.88
N SER A 9 3.20 -9.79 -9.46
CA SER A 9 2.96 -11.24 -9.43
C SER A 9 2.51 -11.62 -8.03
N LEU A 10 1.25 -12.01 -7.89
CA LEU A 10 0.63 -12.32 -6.61
C LEU A 10 0.30 -13.82 -6.56
N ASN A 11 0.44 -14.43 -5.39
CA ASN A 11 -0.04 -15.78 -5.16
C ASN A 11 -1.50 -15.79 -4.71
N GLU A 12 -2.13 -16.97 -4.68
CA GLU A 12 -3.54 -17.14 -4.31
C GLU A 12 -3.86 -16.58 -2.91
N THR A 13 -2.96 -16.77 -1.96
CA THR A 13 -3.12 -16.25 -0.59
C THR A 13 -3.16 -14.73 -0.59
N THR A 14 -2.32 -14.08 -1.37
CA THR A 14 -2.29 -12.62 -1.49
C THR A 14 -3.54 -12.08 -2.17
N PHE A 15 -4.03 -12.75 -3.22
CA PHE A 15 -5.31 -12.37 -3.85
C PHE A 15 -6.47 -12.38 -2.86
N ASN A 16 -6.53 -13.42 -2.02
CA ASN A 16 -7.62 -13.59 -1.05
C ASN A 16 -7.53 -12.58 0.10
N ASN A 17 -6.34 -12.19 0.50
CA ASN A 17 -6.11 -11.32 1.66
C ASN A 17 -6.08 -9.82 1.29
N MET A 18 -5.73 -9.47 0.06
CA MET A 18 -5.59 -8.08 -0.37
C MET A 18 -6.89 -7.42 -0.81
N SER A 19 -8.03 -8.09 -0.74
CA SER A 19 -9.35 -7.53 -1.09
C SER A 19 -9.35 -6.78 -2.44
N LEU A 20 -8.62 -7.31 -3.42
CA LEU A 20 -8.63 -6.76 -4.77
C LEU A 20 -10.04 -6.93 -5.33
N LYS A 21 -10.66 -5.87 -5.81
CA LYS A 21 -12.01 -5.94 -6.35
C LYS A 21 -11.98 -6.12 -7.86
N LEU A 22 -12.52 -7.23 -8.32
CA LEU A 22 -12.79 -7.46 -9.74
C LEU A 22 -14.10 -6.79 -10.13
N ILE A 23 -14.07 -6.11 -11.28
CA ILE A 23 -15.28 -5.60 -11.96
C ILE A 23 -15.83 -6.68 -12.89
N GLU A 24 -14.93 -7.37 -13.59
CA GLU A 24 -15.28 -8.39 -14.57
C GLU A 24 -14.23 -9.49 -14.60
N GLY A 25 -14.65 -10.73 -14.94
CA GLY A 25 -13.76 -11.87 -15.11
C GLY A 25 -13.32 -12.54 -13.82
N ARG A 26 -12.05 -12.95 -13.76
CA ARG A 26 -11.45 -13.66 -12.63
C ARG A 26 -10.01 -13.24 -12.38
N TYR A 27 -9.46 -13.67 -11.25
CA TYR A 27 -8.02 -13.50 -10.99
C TYR A 27 -7.17 -14.46 -11.85
N PRO A 28 -5.94 -14.03 -12.21
CA PRO A 28 -4.97 -14.89 -12.88
C PRO A 28 -4.65 -16.16 -12.07
N GLN A 29 -4.60 -17.29 -12.73
CA GLN A 29 -4.27 -18.59 -12.13
C GLN A 29 -2.87 -19.08 -12.48
N ASN A 30 -2.23 -18.45 -13.45
CA ASN A 30 -0.89 -18.77 -13.90
C ASN A 30 -0.17 -17.54 -14.46
N ASN A 31 1.11 -17.72 -14.80
CA ASN A 31 1.98 -16.62 -15.24
C ASN A 31 1.73 -16.13 -16.68
N ASN A 32 0.84 -16.74 -17.43
CA ASN A 32 0.44 -16.30 -18.77
C ASN A 32 -0.90 -15.55 -18.76
N GLU A 33 -1.46 -15.33 -17.59
CA GLU A 33 -2.71 -14.61 -17.39
C GLU A 33 -2.47 -13.29 -16.66
N ILE A 34 -3.28 -12.29 -16.99
CA ILE A 34 -3.18 -10.98 -16.39
C ILE A 34 -4.58 -10.42 -16.09
N ALA A 35 -4.72 -9.76 -14.94
CA ALA A 35 -5.85 -8.88 -14.68
C ALA A 35 -5.35 -7.42 -14.72
N ILE A 36 -6.04 -6.57 -15.45
CA ILE A 36 -5.70 -5.17 -15.67
C ILE A 36 -6.63 -4.26 -14.88
N SER A 37 -6.13 -3.10 -14.45
CA SER A 37 -6.96 -2.07 -13.84
C SER A 37 -7.81 -1.38 -14.91
N GLU A 38 -9.04 -0.97 -14.54
CA GLU A 38 -9.90 -0.16 -15.42
C GLU A 38 -9.24 1.14 -15.89
N ASP A 39 -8.23 1.66 -15.16
CA ASP A 39 -7.44 2.82 -15.56
C ASP A 39 -6.67 2.56 -16.86
N VAL A 40 -6.22 1.32 -17.08
CA VAL A 40 -5.54 0.94 -18.33
C VAL A 40 -6.48 1.16 -19.51
N ILE A 41 -7.75 0.81 -19.33
CA ILE A 41 -8.76 0.97 -20.39
C ILE A 41 -9.15 2.45 -20.55
N ASN A 42 -9.50 3.10 -19.46
CA ASN A 42 -10.12 4.42 -19.46
C ASN A 42 -9.11 5.54 -19.74
N ASP A 43 -7.97 5.53 -19.07
CA ASP A 43 -6.99 6.63 -19.10
C ASP A 43 -5.99 6.44 -20.26
N ALA A 44 -5.54 5.21 -20.51
CA ALA A 44 -4.68 4.91 -21.64
C ALA A 44 -5.43 4.82 -22.99
N LYS A 45 -6.79 4.82 -22.93
CA LYS A 45 -7.68 4.77 -24.09
C LYS A 45 -7.42 3.58 -25.01
N VAL A 46 -7.23 2.41 -24.40
CA VAL A 46 -7.09 1.13 -25.08
C VAL A 46 -8.39 0.33 -24.95
N ASP A 47 -8.82 -0.36 -26.02
CA ASP A 47 -10.06 -1.16 -26.02
C ASP A 47 -9.73 -2.64 -25.71
N TYR A 48 -9.10 -2.89 -24.56
CA TYR A 48 -8.80 -4.26 -24.12
C TYR A 48 -10.02 -4.92 -23.48
N LYS A 49 -10.21 -6.20 -23.81
CA LYS A 49 -11.31 -7.04 -23.31
C LYS A 49 -10.80 -8.35 -22.72
N ILE A 50 -11.60 -8.99 -21.92
CA ILE A 50 -11.31 -10.33 -21.42
C ILE A 50 -11.18 -11.29 -22.61
N GLY A 51 -10.08 -12.04 -22.62
CA GLY A 51 -9.69 -12.95 -23.70
C GLY A 51 -8.68 -12.38 -24.69
N ASP A 52 -8.47 -11.06 -24.67
CA ASP A 52 -7.44 -10.45 -25.52
C ASP A 52 -6.03 -10.83 -25.06
N LYS A 53 -5.11 -10.85 -26.00
CA LYS A 53 -3.69 -11.11 -25.75
C LYS A 53 -2.90 -9.81 -25.83
N ILE A 54 -2.05 -9.61 -24.84
CA ILE A 54 -1.13 -8.48 -24.80
C ILE A 54 0.30 -8.99 -24.62
N THR A 55 1.24 -8.38 -25.29
CA THR A 55 2.67 -8.66 -25.10
C THR A 55 3.30 -7.53 -24.35
N LEU A 56 3.91 -7.82 -23.20
CA LEU A 56 4.58 -6.85 -22.34
C LEU A 56 6.09 -7.09 -22.34
N ASN A 57 6.83 -6.00 -22.43
CA ASN A 57 8.25 -5.96 -22.16
C ASN A 57 8.45 -5.61 -20.68
N ILE A 58 8.95 -6.57 -19.91
CA ILE A 58 9.12 -6.48 -18.45
C ILE A 58 10.59 -6.23 -18.18
N GLY A 59 10.88 -5.25 -17.33
CA GLY A 59 12.25 -4.89 -16.98
C GLY A 59 12.30 -3.76 -15.95
N ASP A 60 13.50 -3.25 -15.76
CA ASP A 60 13.79 -2.19 -14.81
C ASP A 60 13.91 -0.84 -15.52
N ARG A 61 13.47 0.22 -14.81
CA ARG A 61 13.53 1.61 -15.31
C ARG A 61 14.91 2.20 -15.07
N TYR A 62 15.43 2.87 -16.07
CA TYR A 62 16.70 3.58 -15.99
C TYR A 62 16.59 4.97 -16.63
N ALA A 63 17.36 5.91 -16.10
CA ALA A 63 17.67 7.19 -16.73
C ALA A 63 19.19 7.24 -16.98
N GLY A 64 19.60 6.91 -18.20
CA GLY A 64 21.00 6.66 -18.50
C GLY A 64 21.52 5.43 -17.74
N GLU A 65 22.45 5.63 -16.79
CA GLU A 65 22.98 4.56 -15.95
C GLU A 65 22.26 4.44 -14.59
N ASP A 66 21.46 5.42 -14.22
CA ASP A 66 20.80 5.48 -12.93
C ASP A 66 19.53 4.61 -12.91
N TYR A 67 19.49 3.67 -11.97
CA TYR A 67 18.31 2.85 -11.72
C TYR A 67 17.20 3.68 -11.06
N ILE A 68 15.97 3.59 -11.58
CA ILE A 68 14.79 4.26 -11.04
C ILE A 68 13.92 3.23 -10.35
N LYS A 69 13.73 3.42 -9.03
CA LYS A 69 12.84 2.53 -8.24
C LYS A 69 11.40 2.61 -8.76
N SER A 70 10.67 1.49 -8.68
CA SER A 70 9.28 1.34 -9.15
C SER A 70 8.42 2.26 -8.34
N GLY A 71 8.34 2.98 -7.61
CA GLY A 71 7.43 3.89 -6.88
C GLY A 71 7.64 5.37 -7.24
N PHE A 72 8.62 5.66 -8.10
CA PHE A 72 8.86 7.04 -8.50
C PHE A 72 8.01 7.43 -9.70
N GLU A 73 7.50 8.67 -9.68
CA GLU A 73 6.78 9.26 -10.79
C GLU A 73 7.61 9.21 -12.06
N TYR A 74 6.95 9.08 -13.20
CA TYR A 74 7.59 9.25 -14.49
C TYR A 74 7.99 10.72 -14.66
N GLU A 75 9.27 10.96 -14.70
CA GLU A 75 9.81 12.26 -15.07
C GLU A 75 10.15 12.25 -16.58
N PRO A 76 9.34 12.94 -17.40
CA PRO A 76 9.69 13.10 -18.78
C PRO A 76 11.01 13.87 -18.87
N TYR A 77 11.81 13.47 -19.83
CA TYR A 77 13.12 13.99 -20.27
C TYR A 77 13.52 15.42 -19.80
N GLU A 78 12.55 16.28 -19.52
CA GLU A 78 12.81 17.69 -19.18
C GLU A 78 13.23 17.96 -17.72
N ALA A 79 13.04 17.02 -16.84
CA ALA A 79 13.20 17.22 -15.39
C ALA A 79 14.50 16.66 -14.81
N MET A 80 15.30 15.91 -15.57
CA MET A 80 16.51 15.29 -15.04
C MET A 80 17.72 16.20 -15.21
N TYR A 81 18.33 16.55 -14.05
CA TYR A 81 19.55 17.33 -13.98
C TYR A 81 20.69 16.51 -13.36
N ASN A 82 21.89 16.71 -13.83
CA ASN A 82 23.10 16.25 -13.19
C ASN A 82 23.37 17.04 -11.88
N PRO A 83 24.18 16.53 -10.96
CA PRO A 83 24.56 17.25 -9.74
C PRO A 83 25.17 18.64 -9.98
N ASP A 84 25.73 18.88 -11.16
CA ASP A 84 26.31 20.16 -11.59
C ASP A 84 25.27 21.14 -12.19
N GLY A 85 23.99 20.73 -12.21
CA GLY A 85 22.90 21.51 -12.75
C GLY A 85 22.76 21.43 -14.27
N THR A 86 23.55 20.60 -14.97
CA THR A 86 23.38 20.35 -16.39
C THR A 86 22.25 19.34 -16.63
N LYS A 87 21.51 19.49 -17.72
CA LYS A 87 20.40 18.62 -18.08
C LYS A 87 20.93 17.24 -18.52
N LYS A 88 20.35 16.15 -18.00
CA LYS A 88 20.65 14.80 -18.50
C LYS A 88 20.08 14.61 -19.89
N ASP A 89 20.88 14.08 -20.80
CA ASP A 89 20.51 13.90 -22.21
C ASP A 89 19.67 12.62 -22.48
N ALA A 90 19.41 11.81 -21.47
CA ALA A 90 18.69 10.55 -21.61
C ALA A 90 17.36 10.60 -20.87
N GLY A 91 16.27 10.40 -21.57
CA GLY A 91 14.96 10.10 -20.97
C GLY A 91 14.98 8.75 -20.25
N GLU A 92 13.89 8.43 -19.58
CA GLU A 92 13.72 7.09 -18.99
C GLU A 92 13.57 6.03 -20.08
N GLU A 93 14.18 4.87 -19.85
CA GLU A 93 14.03 3.67 -20.65
C GLU A 93 13.79 2.44 -19.77
N ILE A 94 13.14 1.42 -20.33
CA ILE A 94 13.07 0.10 -19.69
C ILE A 94 14.19 -0.77 -20.28
N LYS A 95 15.09 -1.24 -19.41
CA LYS A 95 15.99 -2.34 -19.74
C LYS A 95 15.23 -3.64 -19.61
N VAL A 96 14.86 -4.20 -20.75
CA VAL A 96 13.97 -5.37 -20.83
C VAL A 96 14.71 -6.63 -20.38
N ASN A 97 14.16 -7.30 -19.36
CA ASN A 97 14.64 -8.58 -18.84
C ASN A 97 13.84 -9.76 -19.40
N LEU A 98 12.55 -9.53 -19.69
CA LEU A 98 11.62 -10.55 -20.20
C LEU A 98 10.61 -9.90 -21.13
N THR A 99 10.31 -10.58 -22.23
CA THR A 99 9.14 -10.28 -23.07
C THR A 99 8.16 -11.44 -22.97
N GLN A 100 6.93 -11.17 -22.56
CA GLN A 100 5.94 -12.21 -22.35
C GLN A 100 4.57 -11.82 -22.87
N GLU A 101 3.87 -12.80 -23.48
CA GLU A 101 2.46 -12.70 -23.87
C GLU A 101 1.57 -13.11 -22.71
N PHE A 102 0.55 -12.30 -22.42
CA PHE A 102 -0.47 -12.55 -21.41
C PHE A 102 -1.85 -12.56 -22.05
N THR A 103 -2.74 -13.39 -21.49
CA THR A 103 -4.18 -13.33 -21.79
C THR A 103 -4.86 -12.54 -20.69
N ILE A 104 -5.66 -11.55 -21.05
CA ILE A 104 -6.45 -10.76 -20.10
C ILE A 104 -7.61 -11.63 -19.60
N VAL A 105 -7.66 -11.89 -18.29
CA VAL A 105 -8.67 -12.75 -17.66
C VAL A 105 -9.55 -12.01 -16.67
N GLY A 106 -9.19 -10.78 -16.32
CA GLY A 106 -9.97 -9.95 -15.40
C GLY A 106 -9.71 -8.47 -15.54
N ILE A 107 -10.69 -7.68 -15.11
CA ILE A 107 -10.63 -6.23 -15.01
C ILE A 107 -10.85 -5.86 -13.54
N MET A 108 -9.93 -5.10 -12.95
CA MET A 108 -9.95 -4.69 -11.54
C MET A 108 -10.42 -3.26 -11.40
N SER A 109 -11.08 -2.97 -10.26
CA SER A 109 -11.48 -1.62 -9.90
C SER A 109 -10.27 -0.72 -9.62
N LYS A 110 -10.37 0.53 -10.03
CA LYS A 110 -9.41 1.60 -9.72
C LYS A 110 -9.32 1.93 -8.23
N GLU A 111 -10.46 1.93 -7.55
CA GLU A 111 -10.61 2.58 -6.25
C GLU A 111 -10.17 1.69 -5.08
N ASP A 112 -10.24 0.38 -5.23
CA ASP A 112 -10.12 -0.58 -4.12
C ASP A 112 -8.84 -1.43 -4.18
N THR A 113 -7.76 -0.94 -4.78
CA THR A 113 -6.51 -1.70 -4.80
C THR A 113 -5.63 -1.32 -3.59
N PRO A 114 -5.50 -2.18 -2.56
CA PRO A 114 -4.59 -1.95 -1.43
C PRO A 114 -3.15 -1.74 -1.87
N ILE A 115 -2.80 -2.23 -3.06
CA ILE A 115 -1.53 -1.98 -3.74
C ILE A 115 -1.31 -0.48 -3.97
N LYS A 116 -2.36 0.32 -4.19
CA LYS A 116 -2.26 1.78 -4.28
C LYS A 116 -1.97 2.44 -2.94
N ALA A 117 -2.46 1.89 -1.84
CA ALA A 117 -2.16 2.39 -0.50
C ALA A 117 -0.69 2.14 -0.10
N ILE A 118 -0.04 1.16 -0.72
CA ILE A 118 1.37 0.83 -0.51
C ILE A 118 2.28 1.60 -1.48
N SER A 119 1.78 1.96 -2.66
CA SER A 119 2.47 2.76 -3.66
C SER A 119 2.22 4.24 -3.39
N TYR A 120 3.02 4.84 -2.53
CA TYR A 120 2.93 6.26 -2.20
C TYR A 120 3.03 7.16 -3.44
N MET A 121 2.03 8.00 -3.61
CA MET A 121 1.93 9.27 -4.33
C MET A 121 2.44 9.38 -5.78
N TYR A 122 3.46 8.68 -6.22
CA TYR A 122 4.11 8.90 -7.52
C TYR A 122 4.25 7.60 -8.29
N ASP A 123 3.15 7.15 -8.90
CA ASP A 123 3.15 5.93 -9.68
C ASP A 123 3.24 6.24 -11.18
N ALA A 124 4.34 5.82 -11.81
CA ALA A 124 4.56 5.99 -13.23
C ALA A 124 3.76 5.00 -14.09
N GLY A 125 3.08 4.03 -13.48
CA GLY A 125 2.40 2.95 -14.17
C GLY A 125 0.96 2.72 -13.73
N TYR A 126 0.23 1.97 -14.57
CA TYR A 126 -1.07 1.41 -14.25
C TYR A 126 -0.90 0.06 -13.57
N THR A 127 -1.74 -0.25 -12.59
CA THR A 127 -1.64 -1.51 -11.84
C THR A 127 -2.20 -2.67 -12.65
N CYS A 128 -1.40 -3.72 -12.80
CA CYS A 128 -1.81 -5.00 -13.35
C CYS A 128 -1.31 -6.13 -12.46
N VAL A 129 -2.01 -7.25 -12.42
CA VAL A 129 -1.62 -8.41 -11.61
C VAL A 129 -1.57 -9.68 -12.45
N THR A 130 -0.59 -10.53 -12.13
CA THR A 130 -0.44 -11.90 -12.67
C THR A 130 -0.21 -12.86 -11.51
N ASN A 131 0.00 -14.14 -11.79
CA ASN A 131 0.26 -15.16 -10.77
C ASN A 131 1.44 -16.03 -11.17
N GLY A 132 2.39 -16.23 -10.24
CA GLY A 132 3.50 -17.16 -10.44
C GLY A 132 4.63 -16.66 -11.33
N LEU A 133 4.64 -15.41 -11.72
CA LEU A 133 5.78 -14.78 -12.38
C LEU A 133 6.83 -14.43 -11.31
N ASN A 134 8.01 -15.01 -11.42
CA ASN A 134 9.09 -14.79 -10.46
C ASN A 134 10.17 -13.89 -11.07
N MET A 135 9.97 -12.59 -11.00
CA MET A 135 10.89 -11.57 -11.50
C MET A 135 10.83 -10.30 -10.64
N GLY A 136 11.95 -9.61 -10.54
CA GLY A 136 12.05 -8.35 -9.80
C GLY A 136 12.15 -8.52 -8.29
N ASN A 137 11.78 -7.47 -7.56
CA ASN A 137 11.81 -7.46 -6.11
C ASN A 137 10.65 -8.27 -5.53
N THR A 138 10.96 -9.08 -4.52
CA THR A 138 9.93 -9.86 -3.81
C THR A 138 9.44 -9.09 -2.59
N ASN A 139 8.13 -8.85 -2.50
CA ASN A 139 7.48 -8.30 -1.34
C ASN A 139 6.75 -9.42 -0.57
N MET A 140 6.92 -9.44 0.74
CA MET A 140 6.18 -10.33 1.62
C MET A 140 5.16 -9.51 2.43
N TYR A 141 3.90 -9.91 2.38
CA TYR A 141 2.82 -9.31 3.17
C TYR A 141 2.47 -10.25 4.31
N ILE A 142 2.54 -9.75 5.54
CA ILE A 142 2.36 -10.55 6.75
C ILE A 142 1.17 -10.00 7.52
N ALA A 143 0.19 -10.86 7.81
CA ALA A 143 -0.90 -10.54 8.72
C ALA A 143 -0.62 -11.20 10.08
N LEU A 144 -0.55 -10.40 11.14
CA LEU A 144 -0.33 -10.87 12.49
C LEU A 144 -1.65 -11.09 13.21
N LYS A 145 -1.71 -12.09 14.09
CA LYS A 145 -2.88 -12.31 14.95
C LYS A 145 -3.05 -11.24 16.02
N ASN A 146 -1.93 -10.70 16.50
CA ASN A 146 -1.88 -9.57 17.41
C ASN A 146 -1.02 -8.48 16.77
N PRO A 147 -1.65 -7.46 16.17
CA PRO A 147 -0.91 -6.42 15.48
C PRO A 147 -0.21 -5.42 16.42
N SER A 148 -0.52 -5.41 17.73
CA SER A 148 0.09 -4.48 18.69
C SER A 148 1.61 -4.64 18.81
N ASP A 149 2.13 -5.83 18.52
CA ASP A 149 3.56 -6.16 18.64
C ASP A 149 4.20 -6.35 17.26
N CYS A 150 3.67 -5.70 16.22
CA CYS A 150 4.07 -5.95 14.84
C CYS A 150 5.56 -5.70 14.60
N GLU A 151 6.15 -4.70 15.26
CA GLU A 151 7.56 -4.37 15.09
C GLU A 151 8.47 -5.43 15.71
N SER A 152 8.19 -5.82 16.98
CA SER A 152 8.96 -6.88 17.65
C SER A 152 8.80 -8.24 16.98
N ALA A 153 7.58 -8.58 16.52
CA ALA A 153 7.33 -9.81 15.79
C ALA A 153 8.08 -9.87 14.45
N PHE A 154 8.16 -8.74 13.76
CA PHE A 154 8.95 -8.66 12.51
C PHE A 154 10.44 -8.86 12.80
N MET A 155 10.96 -8.22 13.86
CA MET A 155 12.35 -8.36 14.26
C MET A 155 12.73 -9.78 14.62
N GLU A 156 11.92 -10.43 15.44
CA GLU A 156 12.11 -11.82 15.80
C GLU A 156 12.14 -12.73 14.55
N MET A 157 11.25 -12.45 13.59
CA MET A 157 11.15 -13.25 12.37
C MET A 157 12.39 -13.13 11.47
N ILE A 158 13.02 -11.95 11.40
CA ILE A 158 14.25 -11.74 10.62
C ILE A 158 15.52 -12.01 11.43
N GLY A 159 15.37 -12.39 12.72
CA GLY A 159 16.50 -12.73 13.60
C GLY A 159 17.31 -11.54 14.09
N LEU A 160 16.70 -10.36 14.15
CA LEU A 160 17.35 -9.14 14.66
C LEU A 160 16.83 -8.79 16.05
N ASP A 161 17.71 -8.23 16.88
CA ASP A 161 17.38 -7.69 18.20
C ASP A 161 17.15 -6.17 18.08
N MET A 162 16.00 -5.68 18.58
CA MET A 162 15.66 -4.25 18.58
C MET A 162 16.72 -3.39 19.28
N ASP A 163 17.37 -3.93 20.31
CA ASP A 163 18.35 -3.21 21.13
C ASP A 163 19.76 -3.22 20.52
N SER A 164 20.01 -4.02 19.49
CA SER A 164 21.36 -4.20 18.92
C SER A 164 21.83 -3.04 18.04
N GLY A 165 20.94 -2.17 17.60
CA GLY A 165 21.27 -1.09 16.64
C GLY A 165 21.65 -1.60 15.23
N GLU A 166 21.50 -2.88 14.96
CA GLU A 166 21.85 -3.53 13.68
C GLU A 166 20.90 -3.18 12.53
N PHE A 167 19.83 -2.44 12.82
CA PHE A 167 18.85 -1.98 11.85
C PHE A 167 19.42 -1.22 10.65
N ALA A 168 20.50 -0.50 10.87
CA ALA A 168 21.09 0.36 9.85
C ALA A 168 21.81 -0.40 8.72
N ASN A 169 22.01 -1.71 8.87
CA ASN A 169 22.81 -2.54 7.96
C ASN A 169 22.05 -3.69 7.31
N THR A 170 20.71 -3.70 7.38
CA THR A 170 19.94 -4.79 6.74
C THR A 170 19.54 -4.41 5.33
N ASP A 171 19.67 -5.35 4.40
CA ASP A 171 19.16 -5.26 3.03
C ASP A 171 17.62 -5.35 2.96
N TYR A 172 16.94 -5.47 4.12
CA TYR A 172 15.49 -5.58 4.20
C TYR A 172 14.85 -4.21 4.41
N ILE A 173 13.93 -3.87 3.53
CA ILE A 173 13.05 -2.70 3.68
C ILE A 173 11.70 -3.22 4.16
N TYR A 174 11.26 -2.78 5.33
CA TYR A 174 9.92 -3.11 5.82
C TYR A 174 9.07 -1.85 5.98
N SER A 175 7.77 -2.05 5.89
CA SER A 175 6.79 -1.01 6.14
C SER A 175 5.62 -1.60 6.92
N ILE A 176 5.21 -0.91 7.96
CA ILE A 176 4.06 -1.26 8.77
C ILE A 176 2.87 -0.45 8.28
N ASN A 177 1.71 -1.09 8.15
CA ASN A 177 0.48 -0.40 7.78
C ASN A 177 -0.13 0.29 9.01
N TYR A 178 0.47 1.41 9.42
CA TYR A 178 0.05 2.20 10.57
C TYR A 178 -1.38 2.76 10.44
N GLU A 179 -1.84 3.01 9.22
CA GLU A 179 -3.22 3.45 8.99
C GLU A 179 -4.22 2.37 9.42
N LEU A 180 -3.99 1.13 9.04
CA LEU A 180 -4.83 0.00 9.45
C LEU A 180 -4.78 -0.19 10.97
N LEU A 181 -3.59 -0.11 11.58
CA LEU A 181 -3.42 -0.23 13.02
C LEU A 181 -4.19 0.84 13.79
N ARG A 182 -4.20 2.08 13.30
CA ARG A 182 -5.00 3.17 13.87
C ARG A 182 -6.50 2.91 13.76
N TRP A 183 -6.98 2.46 12.59
CA TRP A 183 -8.39 2.15 12.41
C TRP A 183 -8.86 1.02 13.30
N GLU A 184 -8.01 0.04 13.56
CA GLU A 184 -8.27 -1.08 14.46
C GLU A 184 -7.98 -0.76 15.93
N ALA A 185 -7.57 0.47 16.25
CA ALA A 185 -7.20 0.95 17.58
C ALA A 185 -6.03 0.18 18.25
N PHE A 186 -5.18 -0.47 17.46
CA PHE A 186 -3.98 -1.14 17.97
C PHE A 186 -2.79 -0.18 18.13
N GLU A 187 -2.75 0.89 17.33
CA GLU A 187 -1.74 1.93 17.47
C GLU A 187 -2.35 3.25 17.91
N VAL A 188 -2.46 3.41 19.22
CA VAL A 188 -2.71 4.72 19.81
C VAL A 188 -1.47 5.06 20.60
N SER A 189 -0.76 6.12 20.23
CA SER A 189 0.41 6.56 20.99
C SER A 189 0.02 6.71 22.48
N ASP A 190 0.89 6.32 23.40
CA ASP A 190 0.65 6.40 24.86
C ASP A 190 0.14 7.78 25.28
N SER A 191 0.63 8.85 24.67
CA SER A 191 0.17 10.21 24.93
C SER A 191 -1.26 10.46 24.46
N THR A 192 -1.68 9.91 23.33
CA THR A 192 -3.06 10.04 22.81
C THR A 192 -4.03 9.25 23.66
N MET A 193 -3.67 8.03 24.07
CA MET A 193 -4.47 7.21 24.99
C MET A 193 -4.61 7.87 26.35
N THR A 194 -3.54 8.42 26.88
CA THR A 194 -3.56 9.16 28.15
C THR A 194 -4.48 10.37 28.06
N MET A 195 -4.43 11.13 26.97
CA MET A 195 -5.30 12.29 26.74
C MET A 195 -6.79 11.88 26.63
N ILE A 196 -7.10 10.84 25.85
CA ILE A 196 -8.47 10.34 25.71
C ILE A 196 -8.99 9.85 27.07
N THR A 197 -8.19 9.08 27.80
CA THR A 197 -8.54 8.57 29.11
C THR A 197 -8.80 9.71 30.11
N ALA A 198 -7.98 10.74 30.11
CA ALA A 198 -8.18 11.92 30.95
C ALA A 198 -9.50 12.65 30.61
N ILE A 199 -9.82 12.84 29.34
CA ILE A 199 -11.08 13.46 28.90
C ILE A 199 -12.28 12.63 29.36
N VAL A 200 -12.23 11.31 29.21
CA VAL A 200 -13.32 10.40 29.67
C VAL A 200 -13.51 10.48 31.17
N ILE A 201 -12.42 10.47 31.97
CA ILE A 201 -12.50 10.61 33.42
C ILE A 201 -13.15 11.94 33.81
N VAL A 202 -12.73 13.04 33.20
CA VAL A 202 -13.33 14.37 33.48
C VAL A 202 -14.82 14.38 33.13
N ALA A 203 -15.21 13.80 32.02
CA ALA A 203 -16.62 13.70 31.62
C ALA A 203 -17.44 12.89 32.62
N ILE A 204 -16.94 11.76 33.13
CA ILE A 204 -17.57 10.95 34.14
C ILE A 204 -17.75 11.75 35.44
N ILE A 205 -16.72 12.49 35.87
CA ILE A 205 -16.81 13.34 37.07
C ILE A 205 -17.90 14.39 36.93
N ILE A 206 -17.98 15.06 35.76
CA ILE A 206 -19.02 16.07 35.52
C ILE A 206 -20.43 15.43 35.58
N ILE A 207 -20.61 14.25 34.96
CA ILE A 207 -21.89 13.54 34.99
C ILE A 207 -22.30 13.18 36.40
N ILE A 208 -21.36 12.68 37.24
CA ILE A 208 -21.63 12.36 38.64
C ILE A 208 -22.02 13.62 39.42
N LEU A 209 -21.27 14.71 39.30
CA LEU A 209 -21.55 15.95 39.99
C LEU A 209 -22.91 16.55 39.62
N THR A 210 -23.22 16.57 38.33
CA THR A 210 -24.51 17.05 37.84
C THR A 210 -25.65 16.17 38.31
N SER A 211 -25.49 14.85 38.36
CA SER A 211 -26.48 13.91 38.83
C SER A 211 -26.75 14.13 40.33
N ILE A 212 -25.71 14.28 41.16
CA ILE A 212 -25.84 14.58 42.60
C ILE A 212 -26.58 15.91 42.81
N TYR A 213 -26.21 16.94 41.99
CA TYR A 213 -26.86 18.25 42.10
C TYR A 213 -28.35 18.18 41.72
N CYS A 214 -28.71 17.46 40.68
CA CYS A 214 -30.09 17.27 40.23
C CYS A 214 -30.90 16.51 41.33
N ILE A 215 -30.34 15.44 41.88
CA ILE A 215 -30.99 14.68 42.94
C ILE A 215 -31.22 15.57 44.18
N LYS A 216 -30.20 16.32 44.60
CA LYS A 216 -30.31 17.24 45.73
C LYS A 216 -31.42 18.27 45.53
N ASN A 217 -31.48 18.87 44.32
CA ASN A 217 -32.52 19.86 44.02
C ASN A 217 -33.91 19.23 43.96
N ALA A 218 -34.06 18.02 43.41
CA ALA A 218 -35.33 17.31 43.38
C ALA A 218 -35.86 17.04 44.79
N PHE A 219 -34.98 16.60 45.71
CA PHE A 219 -35.37 16.41 47.13
C PHE A 219 -35.67 17.73 47.82
N ALA A 220 -34.94 18.79 47.57
CA ALA A 220 -35.21 20.10 48.18
C ALA A 220 -36.60 20.65 47.75
N ILE A 221 -36.99 20.44 46.51
CA ILE A 221 -38.31 20.86 45.98
C ILE A 221 -39.44 19.99 46.55
N SER A 222 -39.19 18.70 46.81
CA SER A 222 -40.23 17.78 47.28
C SER A 222 -40.52 17.92 48.78
N LEU A 223 -39.72 18.69 49.54
CA LEU A 223 -39.87 18.94 50.98
C LEU A 223 -40.51 20.27 51.31
N ILE A 224 -40.90 21.07 50.32
CA ILE A 224 -41.68 22.30 50.42
C ILE A 224 -43.16 21.99 50.05
#